data_90e76e9cd4ce7d2db2f0bb24110f3a16
#
_entry.id   90e76e9cd4ce7d2db2f0bb24110f3a16
#
_cell.length_a   1.000
_cell.length_b   1.000
_cell.length_c   1.000
_cell.angle_alpha   90.00
_cell.angle_beta   90.00
_cell.angle_gamma   90.00
#
_symmetry.space_group_name_H-M   'P 1'
#
loop_
_entity.id
_entity.type
_entity.pdbx_description
1 polymer ?
#
loop_
_entity_poly.entity_id
_entity_poly.type
_entity_poly.pdbx_seq_one_letter_code
_entity_poly.pdbx_strand_id
1 'polypeptide(L)'
;MAKDRILRWLSRRRALRFAGAALLAFGLACGGAPQAPDTPAFTPTPAPPLSPTPAPTDTPLPMPTPAPAADSEALRALPGADCVPPGRPVQQARLVRVLDGDTIEAEIEGRTYRVRYIGVNTPERGQPFYAEATAANRALVEGKPLRLVRDVSETDRYGRLLRYVFAGEVFVNRALVEGGYAQAMTVPPDVSCAEAFRAAEREARAAGRGLWGLPAPAPTPTAPRI
;
A
#
# COMPACT_ATOMS: atom_id res chain seq x y z
N MET A 1 -12.20 -12.77 21.60
CA MET A 1 -12.57 -13.88 20.68
C MET A 1 -12.37 -13.56 19.18
N ALA A 2 -12.43 -12.30 18.71
CA ALA A 2 -12.16 -11.96 17.30
C ALA A 2 -10.66 -11.96 16.93
N LYS A 3 -9.77 -11.60 17.83
CA LYS A 3 -8.30 -11.57 17.63
C LYS A 3 -7.72 -12.93 17.20
N ASP A 4 -8.22 -14.03 17.77
CA ASP A 4 -7.68 -15.36 17.46
C ASP A 4 -8.09 -15.91 16.08
N ARG A 5 -9.15 -15.41 15.50
CA ARG A 5 -9.62 -15.88 14.18
C ARG A 5 -8.75 -15.38 13.04
N ILE A 6 -8.25 -14.15 13.11
CA ILE A 6 -7.40 -13.55 12.06
C ILE A 6 -6.02 -14.22 12.05
N LEU A 7 -5.44 -14.45 13.25
CA LEU A 7 -4.14 -15.12 13.37
C LEU A 7 -4.18 -16.58 12.95
N ARG A 8 -5.29 -17.30 13.19
CA ARG A 8 -5.48 -18.69 12.75
C ARG A 8 -5.70 -18.84 11.25
N TRP A 9 -6.27 -17.83 10.58
CA TRP A 9 -6.48 -17.89 9.14
C TRP A 9 -5.17 -17.70 8.37
N LEU A 10 -4.25 -16.86 8.85
CA LEU A 10 -2.94 -16.63 8.25
C LEU A 10 -1.97 -17.82 8.42
N SER A 11 -2.12 -18.63 9.48
CA SER A 11 -1.24 -19.77 9.73
C SER A 11 -1.58 -21.03 8.90
N ARG A 12 -2.77 -21.14 8.32
CA ARG A 12 -3.22 -22.35 7.61
C ARG A 12 -2.79 -22.46 6.14
N ARG A 13 -2.13 -21.46 5.55
CA ARG A 13 -1.73 -21.50 4.14
C ARG A 13 -0.27 -21.87 3.87
N ARG A 14 0.47 -22.43 4.84
CA ARG A 14 1.87 -22.88 4.68
C ARG A 14 2.07 -24.35 4.29
N ALA A 15 1.17 -24.97 3.54
CA ALA A 15 1.38 -26.34 3.09
C ALA A 15 0.90 -26.55 1.65
N LEU A 16 1.67 -26.07 0.66
CA LEU A 16 1.69 -26.72 -0.65
C LEU A 16 3.14 -26.75 -1.16
N ARG A 17 3.72 -27.94 -1.06
CA ARG A 17 4.99 -28.31 -1.68
C ARG A 17 4.76 -28.50 -3.18
N PHE A 18 5.55 -27.84 -4.01
CA PHE A 18 5.72 -28.21 -5.41
C PHE A 18 7.00 -29.02 -5.56
N ALA A 19 6.84 -30.30 -5.88
CA ALA A 19 7.85 -31.15 -6.46
C ALA A 19 7.55 -31.27 -7.96
N GLY A 20 8.57 -31.18 -8.80
CA GLY A 20 8.40 -31.43 -10.23
C GLY A 20 9.59 -30.94 -11.05
N ALA A 21 10.64 -31.78 -11.12
CA ALA A 21 11.75 -31.61 -12.06
C ALA A 21 11.35 -32.18 -13.43
N ALA A 22 11.77 -31.55 -14.52
CA ALA A 22 12.02 -32.21 -15.80
C ALA A 22 13.03 -31.41 -16.63
N LEU A 23 14.21 -32.00 -16.81
CA LEU A 23 15.19 -31.63 -17.83
C LEU A 23 14.67 -32.09 -19.21
N LEU A 24 14.92 -31.31 -20.25
CA LEU A 24 15.20 -31.83 -21.60
C LEU A 24 16.11 -30.85 -22.36
N ALA A 25 17.26 -31.37 -22.77
CA ALA A 25 18.22 -30.75 -23.68
C ALA A 25 17.92 -31.20 -25.13
N PHE A 26 18.38 -30.42 -26.11
CA PHE A 26 18.69 -30.66 -27.52
C PHE A 26 18.30 -29.40 -28.31
N GLY A 27 19.06 -28.82 -29.22
CA GLY A 27 20.18 -29.23 -30.02
C GLY A 27 20.61 -28.01 -30.86
N LEU A 28 21.88 -27.96 -31.21
CA LEU A 28 22.51 -27.02 -32.16
C LEU A 28 21.97 -27.22 -33.59
N ALA A 29 21.69 -26.11 -34.28
CA ALA A 29 21.71 -26.07 -35.74
C ALA A 29 22.25 -24.70 -36.21
N CYS A 30 23.40 -24.72 -36.89
CA CYS A 30 23.94 -23.63 -37.71
C CYS A 30 23.11 -23.46 -38.97
N GLY A 31 22.84 -22.20 -39.40
CA GLY A 31 22.22 -21.93 -40.72
C GLY A 31 22.09 -20.48 -41.03
N GLY A 32 22.99 -19.97 -41.91
CA GLY A 32 22.80 -18.97 -42.96
C GLY A 32 22.09 -17.66 -42.63
N ALA A 33 22.82 -16.58 -42.61
CA ALA A 33 22.29 -15.23 -42.71
C ALA A 33 21.80 -14.93 -44.14
N PRO A 34 20.57 -14.47 -44.36
CA PRO A 34 20.18 -13.85 -45.63
C PRO A 34 20.57 -12.35 -45.62
N GLN A 35 21.15 -11.92 -46.70
CA GLN A 35 21.45 -10.50 -47.00
C GLN A 35 20.15 -9.71 -47.11
N ALA A 36 20.14 -8.52 -46.47
CA ALA A 36 19.06 -7.56 -46.58
C ALA A 36 19.08 -6.89 -47.98
N PRO A 37 17.91 -6.63 -48.58
CA PRO A 37 17.81 -5.83 -49.79
C PRO A 37 18.02 -4.34 -49.49
N ASP A 38 18.69 -3.63 -50.43
CA ASP A 38 18.92 -2.19 -50.39
C ASP A 38 17.62 -1.41 -50.21
N THR A 39 17.50 -0.68 -49.13
CA THR A 39 16.39 0.23 -48.87
C THR A 39 16.71 1.59 -49.55
N PRO A 40 15.83 2.14 -50.39
CA PRO A 40 16.03 3.48 -50.93
C PRO A 40 15.98 4.53 -49.81
N ALA A 41 16.94 5.46 -49.86
CA ALA A 41 17.02 6.58 -48.94
C ALA A 41 15.81 7.50 -49.07
N PHE A 42 14.95 7.52 -48.06
CA PHE A 42 13.90 8.52 -47.92
C PHE A 42 14.51 9.84 -47.43
N THR A 43 14.41 10.88 -48.22
CA THR A 43 14.72 12.25 -47.83
C THR A 43 13.70 12.69 -46.80
N PRO A 44 14.08 13.10 -45.55
CA PRO A 44 13.12 13.55 -44.58
C PRO A 44 12.53 14.91 -44.99
N THR A 45 11.23 14.92 -45.25
CA THR A 45 10.45 16.16 -45.35
C THR A 45 10.40 16.81 -43.96
N PRO A 46 10.72 18.12 -43.81
CA PRO A 46 10.62 18.78 -42.51
C PRO A 46 9.18 18.78 -42.03
N ALA A 47 8.97 18.23 -40.85
CA ALA A 47 7.67 18.22 -40.16
C ALA A 47 7.25 19.66 -39.82
N PRO A 48 5.96 20.01 -39.94
CA PRO A 48 5.47 21.31 -39.51
C PRO A 48 5.68 21.48 -38.00
N PRO A 49 5.89 22.71 -37.48
CA PRO A 49 6.08 22.97 -36.09
C PRO A 49 4.81 22.52 -35.29
N LEU A 50 5.01 21.65 -34.32
CA LEU A 50 3.95 21.26 -33.41
C LEU A 50 3.53 22.47 -32.57
N SER A 51 2.31 22.95 -32.75
CA SER A 51 1.71 23.93 -31.84
C SER A 51 1.74 23.37 -30.42
N PRO A 52 2.11 24.14 -29.38
CA PRO A 52 2.08 23.67 -28.01
C PRO A 52 0.64 23.30 -27.68
N THR A 53 0.42 22.01 -27.41
CA THR A 53 -0.82 21.53 -26.80
C THR A 53 -0.96 22.22 -25.44
N PRO A 54 -2.06 22.94 -25.14
CA PRO A 54 -2.24 23.52 -23.83
C PRO A 54 -2.17 22.42 -22.79
N ALA A 55 -1.33 22.63 -21.76
CA ALA A 55 -1.27 21.74 -20.61
C ALA A 55 -2.67 21.55 -20.03
N PRO A 56 -3.04 20.33 -19.62
CA PRO A 56 -4.32 20.13 -18.95
C PRO A 56 -4.34 21.04 -17.72
N THR A 57 -5.28 21.98 -17.71
CA THR A 57 -5.58 22.80 -16.52
C THR A 57 -6.06 21.83 -15.47
N ASP A 58 -5.25 21.59 -14.42
CA ASP A 58 -5.63 20.86 -13.24
C ASP A 58 -6.77 21.64 -12.55
N THR A 59 -8.00 21.43 -13.01
CA THR A 59 -9.18 21.86 -12.31
C THR A 59 -9.23 21.03 -11.02
N PRO A 60 -9.15 21.64 -9.82
CA PRO A 60 -9.25 20.90 -8.57
C PRO A 60 -10.56 20.11 -8.60
N LEU A 61 -10.45 18.79 -8.53
CA LEU A 61 -11.62 17.91 -8.45
C LEU A 61 -12.40 18.30 -7.19
N PRO A 62 -13.72 18.52 -7.26
CA PRO A 62 -14.51 18.79 -6.07
C PRO A 62 -14.36 17.62 -5.10
N MET A 63 -14.03 17.95 -3.84
CA MET A 63 -13.83 16.99 -2.77
C MET A 63 -15.15 16.30 -2.42
N PRO A 64 -15.15 14.97 -2.13
CA PRO A 64 -16.36 14.26 -1.75
C PRO A 64 -16.96 14.82 -0.45
N THR A 65 -18.28 14.98 -0.42
CA THR A 65 -19.02 15.46 0.75
C THR A 65 -19.02 14.39 1.84
N PRO A 66 -18.63 14.70 3.07
CA PRO A 66 -18.53 13.70 4.14
C PRO A 66 -19.89 13.32 4.72
N ALA A 67 -20.08 12.04 5.09
CA ALA A 67 -21.23 11.52 5.83
C ALA A 67 -21.26 12.02 7.29
N PRO A 68 -22.43 11.99 7.98
CA PRO A 68 -22.61 12.64 9.29
C PRO A 68 -21.70 12.10 10.42
N ALA A 69 -21.45 12.95 11.41
CA ALA A 69 -20.50 12.72 12.51
C ALA A 69 -20.84 11.52 13.43
N ALA A 70 -22.08 11.02 13.41
CA ALA A 70 -22.49 9.85 14.19
C ALA A 70 -21.69 8.57 13.85
N ASP A 71 -21.27 8.42 12.58
CA ASP A 71 -20.50 7.24 12.16
C ASP A 71 -19.10 7.24 12.74
N SER A 72 -18.52 8.41 13.04
CA SER A 72 -17.15 8.47 13.60
C SER A 72 -17.08 7.93 15.02
N GLU A 73 -18.12 8.15 15.82
CA GLU A 73 -18.18 7.64 17.20
C GLU A 73 -18.29 6.11 17.23
N ALA A 74 -19.10 5.55 16.32
CA ALA A 74 -19.19 4.09 16.16
C ALA A 74 -17.83 3.47 15.76
N LEU A 75 -17.04 4.16 14.92
CA LEU A 75 -15.70 3.70 14.56
C LEU A 75 -14.73 3.78 15.74
N ARG A 76 -14.81 4.83 16.56
CA ARG A 76 -13.96 5.01 17.75
C ARG A 76 -14.21 3.95 18.83
N ALA A 77 -15.41 3.40 18.88
CA ALA A 77 -15.74 2.29 19.77
C ALA A 77 -15.09 0.95 19.37
N LEU A 78 -14.55 0.85 18.16
CA LEU A 78 -13.83 -0.35 17.72
C LEU A 78 -12.50 -0.50 18.47
N PRO A 79 -12.02 -1.73 18.68
CA PRO A 79 -10.78 -1.99 19.39
C PRO A 79 -9.60 -1.19 18.86
N GLY A 80 -9.04 -0.33 19.71
CA GLY A 80 -7.86 0.50 19.42
C GLY A 80 -8.06 1.64 18.44
N ALA A 81 -9.31 2.05 18.22
CA ALA A 81 -9.67 3.20 17.41
C ALA A 81 -10.07 4.43 18.23
N ASP A 82 -9.99 4.36 19.56
CA ASP A 82 -10.24 5.45 20.50
C ASP A 82 -9.41 6.72 20.25
N CYS A 83 -8.23 6.54 19.65
CA CYS A 83 -7.33 7.63 19.26
C CYS A 83 -7.80 8.42 18.02
N VAL A 84 -8.73 7.90 17.23
CA VAL A 84 -9.24 8.58 16.02
C VAL A 84 -9.98 9.85 16.45
N PRO A 85 -9.75 11.02 15.81
CA PRO A 85 -10.36 12.28 16.23
C PRO A 85 -11.88 12.21 16.24
N PRO A 86 -12.55 12.69 17.31
CA PRO A 86 -14.00 12.72 17.40
C PRO A 86 -14.61 13.71 16.40
N GLY A 87 -15.86 13.45 16.01
CA GLY A 87 -16.63 14.38 15.16
C GLY A 87 -16.11 14.54 13.74
N ARG A 88 -15.15 13.74 13.32
CA ARG A 88 -14.67 13.77 11.92
C ARG A 88 -15.67 13.07 11.00
N PRO A 89 -15.92 13.67 9.82
CA PRO A 89 -16.72 13.03 8.80
C PRO A 89 -16.14 11.68 8.38
N VAL A 90 -17.01 10.70 8.20
CA VAL A 90 -16.65 9.36 7.70
C VAL A 90 -17.03 9.27 6.23
N GLN A 91 -16.05 9.02 5.37
CA GLN A 91 -16.27 8.80 3.95
C GLN A 91 -16.45 7.31 3.68
N GLN A 92 -17.57 6.94 3.07
CA GLN A 92 -17.79 5.58 2.58
C GLN A 92 -16.98 5.38 1.30
N ALA A 93 -16.30 4.23 1.19
CA ALA A 93 -15.47 3.96 0.04
C ALA A 93 -15.54 2.48 -0.37
N ARG A 94 -15.25 2.22 -1.64
CA ARG A 94 -15.11 0.87 -2.19
C ARG A 94 -13.67 0.68 -2.67
N LEU A 95 -13.07 -0.45 -2.32
CA LEU A 95 -11.74 -0.80 -2.81
C LEU A 95 -11.75 -0.96 -4.33
N VAL A 96 -10.85 -0.27 -5.02
CA VAL A 96 -10.54 -0.50 -6.44
C VAL A 96 -9.38 -1.48 -6.55
N ARG A 97 -8.24 -1.17 -5.89
CA ARG A 97 -7.09 -2.08 -5.80
C ARG A 97 -6.13 -1.70 -4.67
N VAL A 98 -5.34 -2.67 -4.25
CA VAL A 98 -4.22 -2.45 -3.32
C VAL A 98 -2.97 -2.14 -4.14
N LEU A 99 -2.29 -1.04 -3.81
CA LEU A 99 -1.04 -0.63 -4.46
C LEU A 99 0.18 -1.24 -3.75
N ASP A 100 0.20 -1.12 -2.42
CA ASP A 100 1.25 -1.63 -1.53
C ASP A 100 0.72 -1.88 -0.11
N GLY A 101 1.60 -2.00 0.87
CA GLY A 101 1.22 -2.34 2.24
C GLY A 101 0.43 -1.24 2.98
N ASP A 102 0.50 0.01 2.55
CA ASP A 102 -0.13 1.15 3.22
C ASP A 102 -0.81 2.16 2.27
N THR A 103 -1.00 1.75 1.02
CA THR A 103 -1.62 2.58 -0.01
C THR A 103 -2.61 1.75 -0.83
N ILE A 104 -3.81 2.30 -1.02
CA ILE A 104 -4.85 1.71 -1.88
C ILE A 104 -5.36 2.73 -2.90
N GLU A 105 -6.03 2.25 -3.94
CA GLU A 105 -6.98 3.03 -4.72
C GLU A 105 -8.39 2.67 -4.26
N ALA A 106 -9.17 3.67 -3.94
CA ALA A 106 -10.54 3.53 -3.48
C ALA A 106 -11.47 4.48 -4.24
N GLU A 107 -12.67 4.00 -4.52
CA GLU A 107 -13.74 4.81 -5.09
C GLU A 107 -14.55 5.45 -3.97
N ILE A 108 -14.70 6.76 -4.04
CA ILE A 108 -15.49 7.59 -3.14
C ILE A 108 -16.42 8.43 -4.02
N GLU A 109 -17.72 8.30 -3.84
CA GLU A 109 -18.74 9.05 -4.61
C GLU A 109 -18.53 8.96 -6.14
N GLY A 110 -18.22 7.76 -6.65
CA GLY A 110 -18.01 7.49 -8.08
C GLY A 110 -16.67 7.95 -8.66
N ARG A 111 -15.74 8.44 -7.84
CA ARG A 111 -14.39 8.85 -8.25
C ARG A 111 -13.32 8.02 -7.57
N THR A 112 -12.25 7.70 -8.29
CA THR A 112 -11.13 6.93 -7.75
C THR A 112 -10.05 7.86 -7.21
N TYR A 113 -9.62 7.59 -5.96
CA TYR A 113 -8.57 8.31 -5.26
C TYR A 113 -7.49 7.34 -4.79
N ARG A 114 -6.24 7.82 -4.74
CA ARG A 114 -5.19 7.14 -3.99
C ARG A 114 -5.29 7.53 -2.53
N VAL A 115 -5.31 6.54 -1.66
CA VAL A 115 -5.43 6.73 -0.21
C VAL A 115 -4.18 6.19 0.45
N ARG A 116 -3.43 7.05 1.14
CA ARG A 116 -2.27 6.73 1.98
C ARG A 116 -2.70 6.63 3.44
N TYR A 117 -2.35 5.57 4.09
CA TYR A 117 -2.71 5.33 5.48
C TYR A 117 -1.90 6.22 6.41
N ILE A 118 -2.58 6.97 7.28
CA ILE A 118 -1.95 7.86 8.28
C ILE A 118 -1.22 7.03 9.33
N GLY A 119 -0.04 7.50 9.74
CA GLY A 119 0.65 7.02 10.92
C GLY A 119 1.35 5.67 10.79
N VAL A 120 1.41 5.09 9.60
CA VAL A 120 2.05 3.80 9.34
C VAL A 120 2.94 3.85 8.10
N ASN A 121 3.98 3.02 8.09
CA ASN A 121 4.89 2.89 6.96
C ASN A 121 5.25 1.42 6.74
N THR A 122 5.07 0.95 5.53
CA THR A 122 5.41 -0.42 5.13
C THR A 122 6.67 -0.44 4.27
N PRO A 123 7.35 -1.60 4.13
CA PRO A 123 8.48 -1.73 3.23
C PRO A 123 8.12 -1.35 1.80
N GLU A 124 9.02 -0.62 1.16
CA GLU A 124 8.91 -0.21 -0.24
C GLU A 124 9.24 -1.35 -1.19
N ARG A 125 8.84 -1.21 -2.46
CA ARG A 125 9.12 -2.20 -3.50
C ARG A 125 10.64 -2.49 -3.60
N GLY A 126 10.98 -3.77 -3.56
CA GLY A 126 12.37 -4.24 -3.55
C GLY A 126 12.98 -4.36 -2.15
N GLN A 127 12.30 -3.91 -1.11
CA GLN A 127 12.72 -4.16 0.26
C GLN A 127 12.22 -5.52 0.77
N PRO A 128 12.92 -6.13 1.72
CA PRO A 128 12.42 -7.32 2.41
C PRO A 128 11.04 -7.07 3.03
N PHE A 129 10.17 -8.07 2.99
CA PHE A 129 8.83 -8.03 3.57
C PHE A 129 7.79 -7.15 2.83
N TYR A 130 8.14 -6.56 1.67
CA TYR A 130 7.20 -5.79 0.85
C TYR A 130 5.99 -6.62 0.41
N ALA A 131 6.24 -7.83 -0.08
CA ALA A 131 5.18 -8.70 -0.59
C ALA A 131 4.22 -9.14 0.52
N GLU A 132 4.75 -9.45 1.70
CA GLU A 132 4.00 -9.87 2.88
C GLU A 132 3.14 -8.72 3.41
N ALA A 133 3.69 -7.51 3.50
CA ALA A 133 2.95 -6.32 3.92
C ALA A 133 1.82 -5.99 2.93
N THR A 134 2.10 -6.06 1.61
CA THR A 134 1.08 -5.86 0.57
C THR A 134 -0.02 -6.92 0.62
N ALA A 135 0.35 -8.19 0.84
CA ALA A 135 -0.62 -9.29 0.99
C ALA A 135 -1.46 -9.15 2.25
N ALA A 136 -0.87 -8.68 3.36
CA ALA A 136 -1.59 -8.42 4.61
C ALA A 136 -2.61 -7.30 4.44
N ASN A 137 -2.22 -6.18 3.82
CA ASN A 137 -3.15 -5.09 3.49
C ASN A 137 -4.32 -5.63 2.66
N ARG A 138 -4.04 -6.36 1.58
CA ARG A 138 -5.07 -6.95 0.72
C ARG A 138 -6.04 -7.83 1.52
N ALA A 139 -5.54 -8.71 2.36
CA ALA A 139 -6.37 -9.59 3.19
C ALA A 139 -7.26 -8.82 4.19
N LEU A 140 -6.83 -7.65 4.62
CA LEU A 140 -7.61 -6.79 5.52
C LEU A 140 -8.73 -6.07 4.81
N VAL A 141 -8.53 -5.60 3.56
CA VAL A 141 -9.46 -4.67 2.88
C VAL A 141 -10.29 -5.31 1.78
N GLU A 142 -9.84 -6.41 1.17
CA GLU A 142 -10.50 -7.03 0.01
C GLU A 142 -11.90 -7.55 0.36
N GLY A 143 -12.88 -7.22 -0.49
CA GLY A 143 -14.27 -7.66 -0.34
C GLY A 143 -15.03 -7.02 0.83
N LYS A 144 -14.48 -5.98 1.48
CA LYS A 144 -15.12 -5.30 2.60
C LYS A 144 -15.49 -3.86 2.26
N PRO A 145 -16.59 -3.34 2.85
CA PRO A 145 -16.88 -1.91 2.79
C PRO A 145 -15.80 -1.14 3.56
N LEU A 146 -15.31 -0.07 2.96
CA LEU A 146 -14.30 0.80 3.57
C LEU A 146 -14.94 2.05 4.13
N ARG A 147 -14.45 2.48 5.29
CA ARG A 147 -14.77 3.76 5.91
C ARG A 147 -13.46 4.50 6.19
N LEU A 148 -13.40 5.73 5.73
CA LEU A 148 -12.19 6.54 5.72
C LEU A 148 -12.40 7.77 6.61
N VAL A 149 -11.47 8.02 7.53
CA VAL A 149 -11.52 9.15 8.46
C VAL A 149 -10.23 9.97 8.30
N ARG A 150 -10.39 11.28 8.13
CA ARG A 150 -9.28 12.23 8.08
C ARG A 150 -8.82 12.60 9.49
N ASP A 151 -7.52 12.83 9.66
CA ASP A 151 -7.00 13.51 10.86
C ASP A 151 -7.07 15.04 10.66
N VAL A 152 -5.97 15.67 10.32
CA VAL A 152 -5.88 17.13 10.06
C VAL A 152 -5.75 17.37 8.56
N SER A 153 -4.73 16.79 7.94
CA SER A 153 -4.41 17.02 6.53
C SER A 153 -5.36 16.26 5.60
N GLU A 154 -5.71 16.89 4.50
CA GLU A 154 -6.53 16.24 3.47
C GLU A 154 -5.70 15.32 2.59
N THR A 155 -4.60 15.86 2.06
CA THR A 155 -3.71 15.16 1.14
C THR A 155 -2.26 15.35 1.53
N ASP A 156 -1.40 14.47 1.02
CA ASP A 156 0.04 14.67 1.04
C ASP A 156 0.51 15.49 -0.18
N ARG A 157 1.83 15.73 -0.25
CA ARG A 157 2.47 16.48 -1.35
C ARG A 157 2.32 15.81 -2.74
N TYR A 158 1.88 14.56 -2.78
CA TYR A 158 1.64 13.81 -4.03
C TYR A 158 0.16 13.74 -4.40
N GLY A 159 -0.71 14.45 -3.67
CA GLY A 159 -2.15 14.46 -3.90
C GLY A 159 -2.88 13.20 -3.43
N ARG A 160 -2.24 12.32 -2.64
CA ARG A 160 -2.90 11.15 -2.04
C ARG A 160 -3.71 11.59 -0.84
N LEU A 161 -4.95 11.09 -0.70
CA LEU A 161 -5.77 11.32 0.48
C LEU A 161 -5.11 10.67 1.71
N LEU A 162 -4.98 11.40 2.81
CA LEU A 162 -4.47 10.90 4.08
C LEU A 162 -5.63 10.45 4.96
N ARG A 163 -5.71 9.13 5.27
CA ARG A 163 -6.87 8.57 6.00
C ARG A 163 -6.45 7.51 7.04
N TYR A 164 -7.20 7.49 8.12
CA TYR A 164 -7.42 6.29 8.91
C TYR A 164 -8.43 5.42 8.17
N VAL A 165 -8.12 4.16 7.98
CA VAL A 165 -8.89 3.23 7.13
C VAL A 165 -9.49 2.14 7.98
N PHE A 166 -10.79 1.93 7.82
CA PHE A 166 -11.54 0.86 8.45
C PHE A 166 -12.13 -0.05 7.36
N ALA A 167 -12.00 -1.36 7.56
CA ALA A 167 -12.56 -2.38 6.68
C ALA A 167 -13.50 -3.28 7.50
N GLY A 168 -14.81 -3.07 7.36
CA GLY A 168 -15.77 -3.63 8.31
C GLY A 168 -15.49 -3.12 9.72
N GLU A 169 -15.26 -4.01 10.67
CA GLU A 169 -14.97 -3.67 12.09
C GLU A 169 -13.46 -3.63 12.41
N VAL A 170 -12.60 -3.62 11.39
CA VAL A 170 -11.15 -3.65 11.59
C VAL A 170 -10.55 -2.28 11.32
N PHE A 171 -9.80 -1.74 12.29
CA PHE A 171 -8.94 -0.56 12.09
C PHE A 171 -7.65 -1.01 11.39
N VAL A 172 -7.60 -0.83 10.06
CA VAL A 172 -6.57 -1.40 9.18
C VAL A 172 -5.17 -0.88 9.52
N ASN A 173 -5.02 0.44 9.72
CA ASN A 173 -3.73 1.06 10.07
C ASN A 173 -3.12 0.37 11.30
N ARG A 174 -3.89 0.22 12.36
CA ARG A 174 -3.45 -0.44 13.60
C ARG A 174 -3.17 -1.91 13.40
N ALA A 175 -4.04 -2.63 12.70
CA ALA A 175 -3.89 -4.07 12.46
C ALA A 175 -2.59 -4.40 11.71
N LEU A 176 -2.16 -3.54 10.77
CA LEU A 176 -0.88 -3.68 10.07
C LEU A 176 0.31 -3.53 11.02
N VAL A 177 0.27 -2.58 11.95
CA VAL A 177 1.33 -2.39 12.95
C VAL A 177 1.35 -3.54 13.96
N GLU A 178 0.19 -3.92 14.52
CA GLU A 178 0.05 -5.05 15.45
C GLU A 178 0.54 -6.37 14.87
N GLY A 179 0.34 -6.57 13.57
CA GLY A 179 0.82 -7.75 12.84
C GLY A 179 2.31 -7.69 12.48
N GLY A 180 2.98 -6.56 12.70
CA GLY A 180 4.37 -6.34 12.31
C GLY A 180 4.55 -6.16 10.79
N TYR A 181 3.50 -5.79 10.06
CA TYR A 181 3.56 -5.52 8.62
C TYR A 181 3.92 -4.06 8.31
N ALA A 182 3.73 -3.17 9.27
CA ALA A 182 4.07 -1.76 9.19
C ALA A 182 4.81 -1.28 10.43
N GLN A 183 5.62 -0.24 10.27
CA GLN A 183 6.21 0.54 11.34
C GLN A 183 5.29 1.71 11.69
N ALA A 184 5.27 2.12 12.96
CA ALA A 184 4.62 3.36 13.36
C ALA A 184 5.42 4.55 12.84
N MET A 185 4.74 5.48 12.16
CA MET A 185 5.33 6.70 11.61
C MET A 185 4.57 7.92 12.14
N THR A 186 5.29 8.93 12.61
CA THR A 186 4.68 10.17 13.08
C THR A 186 5.00 11.31 12.13
N VAL A 187 3.97 11.86 11.49
CA VAL A 187 4.11 12.98 10.55
C VAL A 187 3.12 14.07 10.95
N PRO A 188 3.57 15.14 11.63
CA PRO A 188 2.72 16.28 11.94
C PRO A 188 2.12 16.92 10.68
N PRO A 189 0.86 17.40 10.73
CA PRO A 189 0.01 17.51 11.92
C PRO A 189 -0.84 16.25 12.22
N ASP A 190 -0.74 15.17 11.44
CA ASP A 190 -1.58 13.97 11.52
C ASP A 190 -1.04 12.99 12.57
N VAL A 191 -1.25 13.30 13.86
CA VAL A 191 -0.61 12.61 14.98
C VAL A 191 -1.58 12.00 15.99
N SER A 192 -2.87 12.08 15.76
CA SER A 192 -3.88 11.66 16.77
C SER A 192 -3.68 10.22 17.25
N CYS A 193 -3.34 9.28 16.39
CA CYS A 193 -3.08 7.89 16.75
C CYS A 193 -1.59 7.52 16.92
N ALA A 194 -0.67 8.49 16.92
CA ALA A 194 0.76 8.21 16.92
C ALA A 194 1.19 7.37 18.14
N GLU A 195 0.70 7.66 19.35
CA GLU A 195 1.08 6.90 20.54
C GLU A 195 0.47 5.49 20.56
N ALA A 196 -0.78 5.36 20.11
CA ALA A 196 -1.43 4.06 19.98
C ALA A 196 -0.68 3.15 19.01
N PHE A 197 -0.20 3.70 17.88
CA PHE A 197 0.59 2.92 16.91
C PHE A 197 1.98 2.57 17.42
N ARG A 198 2.65 3.49 18.14
CA ARG A 198 3.92 3.17 18.81
C ARG A 198 3.77 2.07 19.85
N ALA A 199 2.67 2.07 20.63
CA ALA A 199 2.38 1.03 21.60
C ALA A 199 2.19 -0.33 20.88
N ALA A 200 1.39 -0.37 19.82
CA ALA A 200 1.20 -1.56 19.00
C ALA A 200 2.51 -2.08 18.37
N GLU A 201 3.37 -1.17 17.92
CA GLU A 201 4.69 -1.53 17.39
C GLU A 201 5.58 -2.15 18.47
N ARG A 202 5.63 -1.57 19.68
CA ARG A 202 6.39 -2.15 20.81
C ARG A 202 5.96 -3.58 21.09
N GLU A 203 4.65 -3.83 21.11
CA GLU A 203 4.10 -5.18 21.29
C GLU A 203 4.46 -6.13 20.15
N ALA A 204 4.40 -5.65 18.89
CA ALA A 204 4.79 -6.44 17.72
C ALA A 204 6.26 -6.81 17.76
N ARG A 205 7.15 -5.87 18.14
CA ARG A 205 8.59 -6.07 18.32
C ARG A 205 8.88 -7.09 19.43
N ALA A 206 8.29 -6.93 20.59
CA ALA A 206 8.49 -7.83 21.71
C ALA A 206 8.04 -9.28 21.41
N ALA A 207 7.04 -9.43 20.53
CA ALA A 207 6.54 -10.74 20.10
C ALA A 207 7.22 -11.26 18.82
N GLY A 208 8.21 -10.57 18.25
CA GLY A 208 8.89 -10.96 17.01
C GLY A 208 7.96 -11.12 15.81
N ARG A 209 6.92 -10.28 15.70
CA ARG A 209 5.94 -10.40 14.61
C ARG A 209 6.44 -9.75 13.33
N GLY A 210 6.19 -10.41 12.20
CA GLY A 210 6.43 -9.85 10.87
C GLY A 210 7.85 -9.31 10.68
N LEU A 211 8.00 -8.02 10.43
CA LEU A 211 9.28 -7.31 10.27
C LEU A 211 10.26 -7.57 11.42
N TRP A 212 9.74 -7.75 12.63
CA TRP A 212 10.55 -7.88 13.84
C TRP A 212 11.02 -9.31 14.11
N GLY A 213 10.53 -10.29 13.35
CA GLY A 213 10.99 -11.67 13.35
C GLY A 213 12.01 -11.97 12.24
N LEU A 214 12.33 -11.00 11.38
CA LEU A 214 13.33 -11.18 10.34
C LEU A 214 14.74 -11.21 10.94
N PRO A 215 15.66 -12.03 10.39
CA PRO A 215 17.07 -11.93 10.77
C PRO A 215 17.60 -10.54 10.44
N ALA A 216 18.46 -10.01 11.32
CA ALA A 216 19.10 -8.73 11.07
C ALA A 216 19.80 -8.74 9.71
N PRO A 217 19.75 -7.67 8.92
CA PRO A 217 20.50 -7.60 7.68
C PRO A 217 21.98 -7.81 7.99
N ALA A 218 22.65 -8.65 7.18
CA ALA A 218 24.08 -8.88 7.32
C ALA A 218 24.82 -7.52 7.28
N PRO A 219 25.84 -7.33 8.14
CA PRO A 219 26.60 -6.09 8.14
C PRO A 219 27.17 -5.87 6.74
N THR A 220 26.90 -4.70 6.18
CA THR A 220 27.46 -4.30 4.88
C THR A 220 28.99 -4.33 5.04
N PRO A 221 29.75 -5.06 4.19
CA PRO A 221 31.20 -5.06 4.28
C PRO A 221 31.70 -3.62 4.15
N THR A 222 32.35 -3.14 5.20
CA THR A 222 32.99 -1.82 5.18
C THR A 222 34.07 -1.87 4.11
N ALA A 223 33.95 -1.06 3.07
CA ALA A 223 34.99 -0.94 2.06
C ALA A 223 36.31 -0.55 2.75
N PRO A 224 37.44 -1.22 2.41
CA PRO A 224 38.72 -0.86 2.97
C PRO A 224 39.01 0.61 2.64
N ARG A 225 39.35 1.39 3.65
CA ARG A 225 39.87 2.74 3.43
C ARG A 225 41.22 2.61 2.77
N ILE A 226 41.32 3.09 1.55
CA ILE A 226 42.60 3.27 0.82
C ILE A 226 43.25 4.55 1.33
#